data_c10806b254541f7fc7eb9a03eda02273
#
_entry.id   c10806b254541f7fc7eb9a03eda02273
#
_cell.length_a   1.000
_cell.length_b   1.000
_cell.length_c   1.000
_cell.angle_alpha   90.00
_cell.angle_beta   90.00
_cell.angle_gamma   90.00
#
_symmetry.space_group_name_H-M   'P 1'
#
loop_
_entity.id
_entity.type
_entity.pdbx_description
1 polymer ?
#
loop_
_entity_poly.entity_id
_entity_poly.type
_entity_poly.pdbx_seq_one_letter_code
_entity_poly.pdbx_strand_id
1 'polypeptide(L)'
;MGIDLNELGRKLRNLRKEILKLPLEEVASRTGIELALLERMEAGSVEPTGDQILILSDIYNEPFLYFITYEKSPAIERATELYRMHGDQFSASDRRYVQEFLHLCRMEHEFEAMLGGRPRTREYLPTAEKSYKKGHGYENAERLRIQLGLGMGPVDNAFHLVRQLGCHVFRRKLGNSSISGIFIRHPDVGKCILVNYDEDIYRQKFSVLHELCHALLDGDFQVNVTFKNDLESGDRVDARDAWREWRANAFAGRLLIPLQAIQAVQPGSSLDEKADAILKVCTAYKANFDVGLIAFRDAKRISQPEYRSLIKKRKIGREAKVDPEIEGEPALVQNRRRYILERGLSPAYVSTCFEAYRQGLISIGKLADALLSRVDELELISTTYGERLWVTHDS
;
A
#
# COMPACT_ATOMS: atom_id res chain seq x y z
N MET A 1 22.58 -25.85 20.17
CA MET A 1 23.35 -25.15 19.12
C MET A 1 23.55 -23.72 19.61
N GLY A 2 24.81 -23.26 19.71
CA GLY A 2 25.07 -21.85 20.05
C GLY A 2 24.75 -20.94 18.86
N ILE A 3 24.37 -19.70 19.11
CA ILE A 3 24.15 -18.68 18.10
C ILE A 3 25.50 -18.33 17.46
N ASP A 4 25.57 -18.26 16.13
CA ASP A 4 26.75 -17.75 15.43
C ASP A 4 26.78 -16.24 15.58
N LEU A 5 27.67 -15.74 16.44
CA LEU A 5 27.76 -14.32 16.78
C LEU A 5 28.21 -13.47 15.59
N ASN A 6 29.01 -14.01 14.67
CA ASN A 6 29.43 -13.28 13.48
C ASN A 6 28.23 -13.08 12.52
N GLU A 7 27.45 -14.13 12.32
CA GLU A 7 26.23 -14.06 11.50
C GLU A 7 25.18 -13.14 12.12
N LEU A 8 24.97 -13.23 13.44
CA LEU A 8 24.08 -12.33 14.18
C LEU A 8 24.50 -10.87 14.03
N GLY A 9 25.79 -10.58 14.30
CA GLY A 9 26.34 -9.23 14.18
C GLY A 9 26.23 -8.67 12.75
N ARG A 10 26.46 -9.53 11.74
CA ARG A 10 26.27 -9.18 10.32
C ARG A 10 24.81 -8.83 10.02
N LYS A 11 23.84 -9.59 10.53
CA LYS A 11 22.40 -9.34 10.35
C LYS A 11 21.98 -8.02 10.99
N LEU A 12 22.38 -7.77 12.24
CA LEU A 12 22.09 -6.52 12.95
C LEU A 12 22.63 -5.32 12.19
N ARG A 13 23.89 -5.37 11.77
CA ARG A 13 24.57 -4.30 11.01
C ARG A 13 23.89 -4.07 9.66
N ASN A 14 23.54 -5.14 8.92
CA ASN A 14 22.90 -5.04 7.62
C ASN A 14 21.54 -4.34 7.72
N LEU A 15 20.70 -4.77 8.66
CA LEU A 15 19.39 -4.15 8.90
C LEU A 15 19.51 -2.68 9.22
N ARG A 16 20.33 -2.34 10.20
CA ARG A 16 20.50 -0.97 10.64
C ARG A 16 21.11 -0.08 9.54
N LYS A 17 22.26 -0.50 8.98
CA LYS A 17 23.07 0.34 8.11
C LYS A 17 22.59 0.34 6.67
N GLU A 18 22.27 -0.84 6.11
CA GLU A 18 21.98 -0.95 4.68
C GLU A 18 20.49 -0.84 4.39
N ILE A 19 19.64 -1.45 5.21
CA ILE A 19 18.19 -1.44 5.00
C ILE A 19 17.57 -0.16 5.54
N LEU A 20 17.75 0.13 6.83
CA LEU A 20 17.07 1.22 7.53
C LEU A 20 17.82 2.55 7.49
N LYS A 21 19.13 2.54 7.21
CA LYS A 21 20.01 3.73 7.25
C LYS A 21 19.95 4.45 8.61
N LEU A 22 19.86 3.69 9.71
CA LEU A 22 19.79 4.24 11.07
C LEU A 22 21.19 4.46 11.64
N PRO A 23 21.48 5.63 12.26
CA PRO A 23 22.66 5.82 13.10
C PRO A 23 22.61 4.87 14.30
N LEU A 24 23.78 4.41 14.75
CA LEU A 24 23.83 3.48 15.90
C LEU A 24 23.39 4.17 17.20
N GLU A 25 23.66 5.48 17.31
CA GLU A 25 23.22 6.33 18.41
C GLU A 25 21.68 6.41 18.53
N GLU A 26 20.98 6.44 17.38
CA GLU A 26 19.52 6.41 17.37
C GLU A 26 19.00 5.06 17.89
N VAL A 27 19.62 3.95 17.48
CA VAL A 27 19.26 2.62 18.01
C VAL A 27 19.51 2.56 19.51
N ALA A 28 20.67 3.03 19.98
CA ALA A 28 20.99 3.09 21.42
C ALA A 28 19.94 3.90 22.19
N SER A 29 19.59 5.08 21.70
CA SER A 29 18.59 5.96 22.33
C SER A 29 17.20 5.31 22.41
N ARG A 30 16.78 4.59 21.36
CA ARG A 30 15.45 3.97 21.28
C ARG A 30 15.34 2.66 22.08
N THR A 31 16.43 1.91 22.17
CA THR A 31 16.47 0.61 22.86
C THR A 31 16.86 0.71 24.32
N GLY A 32 17.55 1.78 24.72
CA GLY A 32 18.21 1.87 26.02
C GLY A 32 19.45 0.97 26.14
N ILE A 33 19.89 0.33 25.05
CA ILE A 33 21.12 -0.47 25.03
C ILE A 33 22.31 0.46 24.85
N GLU A 34 23.35 0.28 25.66
CA GLU A 34 24.56 1.10 25.60
C GLU A 34 25.21 1.02 24.21
N LEU A 35 25.66 2.18 23.68
CA LEU A 35 26.25 2.29 22.34
C LEU A 35 27.44 1.33 22.15
N ALA A 36 28.37 1.29 23.11
CA ALA A 36 29.53 0.41 23.07
C ALA A 36 29.12 -1.09 23.04
N LEU A 37 28.00 -1.44 23.67
CA LEU A 37 27.49 -2.81 23.64
C LEU A 37 26.90 -3.15 22.29
N LEU A 38 26.14 -2.23 21.66
CA LEU A 38 25.61 -2.40 20.31
C LEU A 38 26.75 -2.56 19.27
N GLU A 39 27.82 -1.77 19.39
CA GLU A 39 29.01 -1.91 18.55
C GLU A 39 29.63 -3.31 18.64
N ARG A 40 29.76 -3.83 19.86
CA ARG A 40 30.29 -5.17 20.12
C ARG A 40 29.38 -6.29 19.63
N MET A 41 28.04 -6.11 19.73
CA MET A 41 27.07 -7.02 19.15
C MET A 41 27.17 -7.06 17.62
N GLU A 42 27.24 -5.91 16.97
CA GLU A 42 27.40 -5.83 15.51
C GLU A 42 28.77 -6.33 15.03
N ALA A 43 29.78 -6.28 15.88
CA ALA A 43 31.11 -6.87 15.60
C ALA A 43 31.15 -8.39 15.82
N GLY A 44 30.08 -9.00 16.37
CA GLY A 44 30.03 -10.41 16.72
C GLY A 44 30.92 -10.78 17.89
N SER A 45 31.35 -9.81 18.72
CA SER A 45 32.28 -10.01 19.85
C SER A 45 31.57 -10.22 21.20
N VAL A 46 30.25 -10.01 21.25
CA VAL A 46 29.41 -10.22 22.43
C VAL A 46 28.09 -10.83 22.02
N GLU A 47 27.65 -11.83 22.76
CA GLU A 47 26.32 -12.42 22.65
C GLU A 47 25.29 -11.52 23.34
N PRO A 48 24.25 -11.02 22.62
CA PRO A 48 23.16 -10.29 23.25
C PRO A 48 22.30 -11.24 24.09
N THR A 49 21.68 -10.70 25.13
CA THR A 49 20.65 -11.44 25.89
C THR A 49 19.40 -11.64 25.05
N GLY A 50 18.54 -12.60 25.39
CA GLY A 50 17.26 -12.83 24.74
C GLY A 50 16.40 -11.56 24.69
N ASP A 51 16.34 -10.80 25.80
CA ASP A 51 15.59 -9.54 25.89
C ASP A 51 16.16 -8.48 24.92
N GLN A 52 17.48 -8.39 24.81
CA GLN A 52 18.13 -7.45 23.87
C GLN A 52 17.81 -7.80 22.41
N ILE A 53 17.79 -9.10 22.05
CA ILE A 53 17.39 -9.52 20.71
C ILE A 53 15.90 -9.21 20.48
N LEU A 54 15.02 -9.41 21.44
CA LEU A 54 13.60 -9.06 21.34
C LEU A 54 13.41 -7.56 21.12
N ILE A 55 14.08 -6.71 21.90
CA ILE A 55 14.03 -5.26 21.75
C ILE A 55 14.54 -4.83 20.37
N LEU A 56 15.63 -5.45 19.88
CA LEU A 56 16.16 -5.17 18.55
C LEU A 56 15.24 -5.69 17.43
N SER A 57 14.56 -6.82 17.65
CA SER A 57 13.53 -7.34 16.75
C SER A 57 12.40 -6.33 16.55
N ASP A 58 11.91 -5.73 17.63
CA ASP A 58 10.84 -4.72 17.59
C ASP A 58 11.30 -3.45 16.85
N ILE A 59 12.51 -2.96 17.14
CA ILE A 59 13.05 -1.76 16.48
C ILE A 59 13.24 -1.96 14.97
N TYR A 60 13.62 -3.17 14.56
CA TYR A 60 13.89 -3.49 13.15
C TYR A 60 12.68 -4.08 12.42
N ASN A 61 11.57 -4.33 13.13
CA ASN A 61 10.35 -4.99 12.60
C ASN A 61 10.64 -6.35 11.94
N GLU A 62 11.60 -7.09 12.48
CA GLU A 62 11.96 -8.43 12.02
C GLU A 62 11.74 -9.47 13.13
N PRO A 63 11.29 -10.69 12.77
CA PRO A 63 11.06 -11.73 13.77
C PRO A 63 12.33 -12.08 14.54
N PHE A 64 12.21 -12.35 15.84
CA PHE A 64 13.28 -12.87 16.68
C PHE A 64 14.03 -14.04 16.03
N LEU A 65 13.31 -14.97 15.43
CA LEU A 65 13.88 -16.13 14.75
C LEU A 65 14.86 -15.77 13.63
N TYR A 66 14.64 -14.67 12.93
CA TYR A 66 15.58 -14.20 11.91
C TYR A 66 16.99 -13.98 12.46
N PHE A 67 17.11 -13.48 13.70
CA PHE A 67 18.40 -13.16 14.30
C PHE A 67 19.16 -14.42 14.78
N ILE A 68 18.43 -15.44 15.21
CA ILE A 68 19.01 -16.63 15.83
C ILE A 68 19.08 -17.86 14.93
N THR A 69 18.55 -17.79 13.70
CA THR A 69 18.61 -18.85 12.71
C THR A 69 19.47 -18.44 11.52
N TYR A 70 19.81 -19.38 10.65
CA TYR A 70 20.47 -19.11 9.37
C TYR A 70 19.47 -18.73 8.24
N GLU A 71 18.20 -18.67 8.56
CA GLU A 71 17.17 -18.34 7.57
C GLU A 71 17.31 -16.89 7.08
N LYS A 72 17.04 -16.72 5.81
CA LYS A 72 16.95 -15.41 5.18
C LYS A 72 15.55 -14.84 5.46
N SER A 73 15.46 -13.52 5.58
CA SER A 73 14.17 -12.83 5.63
C SER A 73 13.75 -12.46 4.21
N PRO A 74 12.66 -13.02 3.67
CA PRO A 74 12.12 -12.61 2.38
C PRO A 74 11.77 -11.13 2.33
N ALA A 75 11.31 -10.54 3.45
CA ALA A 75 11.04 -9.12 3.56
C ALA A 75 12.31 -8.28 3.32
N ILE A 76 13.43 -8.66 3.95
CA ILE A 76 14.73 -8.00 3.76
C ILE A 76 15.24 -8.14 2.34
N GLU A 77 15.07 -9.32 1.71
CA GLU A 77 15.48 -9.52 0.31
C GLU A 77 14.70 -8.58 -0.62
N ARG A 78 13.39 -8.45 -0.44
CA ARG A 78 12.54 -7.52 -1.23
C ARG A 78 12.86 -6.05 -0.96
N ALA A 79 13.07 -5.68 0.29
CA ALA A 79 13.51 -4.33 0.64
C ALA A 79 14.88 -4.02 0.05
N THR A 80 15.82 -4.96 0.06
CA THR A 80 17.15 -4.81 -0.57
C THR A 80 17.01 -4.59 -2.07
N GLU A 81 16.17 -5.35 -2.75
CA GLU A 81 15.89 -5.18 -4.18
C GLU A 81 15.28 -3.79 -4.48
N LEU A 82 14.28 -3.38 -3.71
CA LEU A 82 13.64 -2.07 -3.81
C LEU A 82 14.67 -0.92 -3.67
N TYR A 83 15.52 -0.98 -2.64
CA TYR A 83 16.49 0.08 -2.38
C TYR A 83 17.70 0.04 -3.32
N ARG A 84 18.01 -1.10 -3.93
CA ARG A 84 19.01 -1.16 -5.01
C ARG A 84 18.53 -0.44 -6.26
N MET A 85 17.22 -0.50 -6.55
CA MET A 85 16.64 0.15 -7.72
C MET A 85 16.37 1.65 -7.50
N HIS A 86 15.90 2.01 -6.29
CA HIS A 86 15.33 3.32 -5.99
C HIS A 86 15.86 3.93 -4.67
N GLY A 87 17.02 3.50 -4.18
CA GLY A 87 17.50 3.83 -2.82
C GLY A 87 17.64 5.32 -2.52
N ASP A 88 18.00 6.12 -3.52
CA ASP A 88 18.16 7.57 -3.38
C ASP A 88 16.80 8.31 -3.21
N GLN A 89 15.70 7.63 -3.51
CA GLN A 89 14.34 8.18 -3.37
C GLN A 89 13.75 7.93 -1.98
N PHE A 90 14.39 7.11 -1.15
CA PHE A 90 13.90 6.72 0.17
C PHE A 90 14.77 7.30 1.29
N SER A 91 14.18 8.22 2.08
CA SER A 91 14.77 8.67 3.34
C SER A 91 14.84 7.52 4.37
N ALA A 92 15.58 7.70 5.47
CA ALA A 92 15.60 6.73 6.55
C ALA A 92 14.19 6.48 7.14
N SER A 93 13.36 7.54 7.23
CA SER A 93 11.97 7.39 7.66
C SER A 93 11.13 6.61 6.67
N ASP A 94 11.28 6.83 5.36
CA ASP A 94 10.55 6.06 4.34
C ASP A 94 10.94 4.59 4.37
N ARG A 95 12.23 4.29 4.58
CA ARG A 95 12.72 2.90 4.71
C ARG A 95 12.10 2.20 5.91
N ARG A 96 12.00 2.90 7.06
CA ARG A 96 11.30 2.38 8.22
C ARG A 96 9.82 2.11 7.90
N TYR A 97 9.14 3.03 7.22
CA TYR A 97 7.73 2.85 6.82
C TYR A 97 7.52 1.67 5.88
N VAL A 98 8.47 1.39 4.99
CA VAL A 98 8.42 0.18 4.15
C VAL A 98 8.58 -1.09 4.99
N GLN A 99 9.48 -1.11 6.00
CA GLN A 99 9.62 -2.25 6.92
C GLN A 99 8.36 -2.47 7.76
N GLU A 100 7.81 -1.40 8.33
CA GLU A 100 6.53 -1.46 9.06
C GLU A 100 5.39 -1.95 8.14
N PHE A 101 5.35 -1.54 6.88
CA PHE A 101 4.39 -2.05 5.91
C PHE A 101 4.54 -3.56 5.66
N LEU A 102 5.76 -4.04 5.47
CA LEU A 102 6.01 -5.47 5.29
C LEU A 102 5.65 -6.27 6.55
N HIS A 103 5.91 -5.72 7.73
CA HIS A 103 5.47 -6.28 9.00
C HIS A 103 3.92 -6.37 9.07
N LEU A 104 3.20 -5.29 8.74
CA LEU A 104 1.74 -5.29 8.70
C LEU A 104 1.18 -6.33 7.72
N CYS A 105 1.78 -6.47 6.53
CA CYS A 105 1.38 -7.49 5.55
C CYS A 105 1.55 -8.91 6.12
N ARG A 106 2.65 -9.16 6.81
CA ARG A 106 2.91 -10.46 7.46
C ARG A 106 1.91 -10.73 8.57
N MET A 107 1.65 -9.75 9.45
CA MET A 107 0.68 -9.90 10.54
C MET A 107 -0.73 -10.17 10.00
N GLU A 108 -1.16 -9.40 8.97
CA GLU A 108 -2.45 -9.63 8.33
C GLU A 108 -2.55 -11.05 7.77
N HIS A 109 -1.51 -11.52 7.07
CA HIS A 109 -1.46 -12.87 6.50
C HIS A 109 -1.52 -13.96 7.59
N GLU A 110 -0.72 -13.83 8.65
CA GLU A 110 -0.69 -14.77 9.77
C GLU A 110 -2.04 -14.85 10.49
N PHE A 111 -2.65 -13.69 10.79
CA PHE A 111 -3.92 -13.66 11.51
C PHE A 111 -5.09 -14.16 10.66
N GLU A 112 -5.11 -13.82 9.38
CA GLU A 112 -6.08 -14.40 8.44
C GLU A 112 -5.97 -15.92 8.39
N ALA A 113 -4.75 -16.47 8.36
CA ALA A 113 -4.55 -17.92 8.39
C ALA A 113 -5.04 -18.56 9.70
N MET A 114 -4.76 -17.93 10.86
CA MET A 114 -5.23 -18.37 12.17
C MET A 114 -6.77 -18.34 12.28
N LEU A 115 -7.41 -17.36 11.63
CA LEU A 115 -8.88 -17.19 11.61
C LEU A 115 -9.59 -18.11 10.59
N GLY A 116 -8.88 -19.04 9.96
CA GLY A 116 -9.45 -19.98 8.98
C GLY A 116 -9.28 -19.57 7.51
N GLY A 117 -8.43 -18.57 7.28
CA GLY A 117 -8.08 -18.06 5.94
C GLY A 117 -8.99 -16.93 5.47
N ARG A 118 -8.56 -16.24 4.42
CA ARG A 118 -9.40 -15.25 3.75
C ARG A 118 -10.65 -15.90 3.20
N PRO A 119 -11.83 -15.25 3.33
CA PRO A 119 -12.98 -15.62 2.52
C PRO A 119 -12.51 -15.67 1.07
N ARG A 120 -12.88 -16.73 0.33
CA ARG A 120 -12.39 -17.03 -1.02
C ARG A 120 -12.20 -15.76 -1.84
N THR A 121 -10.93 -15.39 -2.06
CA THR A 121 -10.57 -14.32 -2.97
C THR A 121 -11.07 -14.72 -4.36
N ARG A 122 -11.75 -13.80 -5.04
CA ARG A 122 -12.15 -14.04 -6.43
C ARG A 122 -10.87 -14.08 -7.26
N GLU A 123 -10.48 -15.25 -7.72
CA GLU A 123 -9.34 -15.40 -8.60
C GLU A 123 -9.62 -14.66 -9.92
N TYR A 124 -8.76 -13.71 -10.24
CA TYR A 124 -8.82 -13.02 -11.52
C TYR A 124 -7.97 -13.77 -12.54
N LEU A 125 -8.59 -14.16 -13.65
CA LEU A 125 -7.91 -14.75 -14.79
C LEU A 125 -7.71 -13.68 -15.85
N PRO A 126 -6.46 -13.18 -16.05
CA PRO A 126 -6.16 -12.24 -17.10
C PRO A 126 -6.39 -12.84 -18.50
N THR A 127 -6.43 -12.00 -19.53
CA THR A 127 -6.43 -12.48 -20.92
C THR A 127 -5.16 -13.28 -21.21
N ALA A 128 -5.27 -14.30 -22.05
CA ALA A 128 -4.15 -15.20 -22.37
C ALA A 128 -2.99 -14.48 -23.10
N GLU A 129 -3.29 -13.38 -23.80
CA GLU A 129 -2.31 -12.56 -24.50
C GLU A 129 -1.51 -11.71 -23.50
N LYS A 130 -0.20 -11.93 -23.43
CA LYS A 130 0.71 -11.06 -22.67
C LYS A 130 1.13 -9.87 -23.53
N SER A 131 0.50 -8.71 -23.30
CA SER A 131 0.80 -7.47 -24.01
C SER A 131 1.02 -6.33 -23.01
N TYR A 132 1.98 -5.45 -23.32
CA TYR A 132 2.23 -4.23 -22.55
C TYR A 132 1.53 -3.00 -23.14
N LYS A 133 0.70 -3.17 -24.17
CA LYS A 133 -0.03 -2.06 -24.80
C LYS A 133 -1.17 -1.56 -23.93
N LYS A 134 -1.53 -0.30 -24.06
CA LYS A 134 -2.68 0.32 -23.38
C LYS A 134 -3.99 -0.47 -23.59
N GLY A 135 -4.21 -0.99 -24.81
CA GLY A 135 -5.40 -1.79 -25.14
C GLY A 135 -5.55 -3.00 -24.21
N HIS A 136 -4.47 -3.67 -23.90
CA HIS A 136 -4.47 -4.80 -22.95
C HIS A 136 -4.87 -4.35 -21.52
N GLY A 137 -4.46 -3.14 -21.08
CA GLY A 137 -4.92 -2.56 -19.82
C GLY A 137 -6.43 -2.31 -19.81
N TYR A 138 -6.96 -1.72 -20.88
CA TYR A 138 -8.41 -1.47 -21.01
C TYR A 138 -9.22 -2.76 -21.00
N GLU A 139 -8.81 -3.75 -21.79
CA GLU A 139 -9.50 -5.04 -21.89
C GLU A 139 -9.57 -5.77 -20.55
N ASN A 140 -8.43 -5.85 -19.85
CA ASN A 140 -8.38 -6.50 -18.52
C ASN A 140 -9.19 -5.73 -17.48
N ALA A 141 -9.23 -4.40 -17.51
CA ALA A 141 -10.07 -3.60 -16.63
C ALA A 141 -11.57 -3.85 -16.87
N GLU A 142 -12.01 -3.88 -18.13
CA GLU A 142 -13.40 -4.18 -18.49
C GLU A 142 -13.80 -5.61 -18.09
N ARG A 143 -12.92 -6.57 -18.33
CA ARG A 143 -13.10 -7.96 -17.91
C ARG A 143 -13.23 -8.08 -16.39
N LEU A 144 -12.38 -7.38 -15.64
CA LEU A 144 -12.46 -7.35 -14.19
C LEU A 144 -13.77 -6.71 -13.71
N ARG A 145 -14.23 -5.61 -14.34
CA ARG A 145 -15.54 -5.01 -14.01
C ARG A 145 -16.69 -5.97 -14.22
N ILE A 146 -16.68 -6.75 -15.30
CA ILE A 146 -17.69 -7.78 -15.57
C ILE A 146 -17.63 -8.86 -14.49
N GLN A 147 -16.44 -9.38 -14.18
CA GLN A 147 -16.25 -10.43 -13.18
C GLN A 147 -16.72 -10.01 -11.79
N LEU A 148 -16.52 -8.74 -11.44
CA LEU A 148 -16.92 -8.18 -10.15
C LEU A 148 -18.40 -7.71 -10.13
N GLY A 149 -19.10 -7.75 -11.26
CA GLY A 149 -20.47 -7.27 -11.38
C GLY A 149 -20.63 -5.76 -11.20
N LEU A 150 -19.58 -4.97 -11.47
CA LEU A 150 -19.59 -3.51 -11.30
C LEU A 150 -20.48 -2.79 -12.32
N GLY A 151 -20.71 -3.40 -13.49
CA GLY A 151 -21.47 -2.77 -14.58
C GLY A 151 -20.94 -1.36 -14.91
N MET A 152 -21.86 -0.38 -14.96
CA MET A 152 -21.52 1.03 -15.14
C MET A 152 -21.35 1.78 -13.80
N GLY A 153 -21.48 1.12 -12.63
CA GLY A 153 -21.35 1.76 -11.33
C GLY A 153 -19.93 2.24 -11.02
N PRO A 154 -19.77 3.19 -10.10
CA PRO A 154 -18.46 3.60 -9.61
C PRO A 154 -17.79 2.50 -8.79
N VAL A 155 -16.47 2.57 -8.65
CA VAL A 155 -15.72 1.81 -7.65
C VAL A 155 -15.76 2.61 -6.34
N ASP A 156 -16.67 2.25 -5.43
CA ASP A 156 -16.85 3.01 -4.20
C ASP A 156 -15.62 2.90 -3.29
N ASN A 157 -15.20 1.69 -2.95
CA ASN A 157 -14.01 1.46 -2.14
C ASN A 157 -12.98 0.62 -2.91
N ALA A 158 -12.01 1.30 -3.55
CA ALA A 158 -10.95 0.65 -4.30
C ALA A 158 -10.02 -0.20 -3.41
N PHE A 159 -9.80 0.20 -2.16
CA PHE A 159 -8.95 -0.53 -1.23
C PHE A 159 -9.58 -1.88 -0.85
N HIS A 160 -10.87 -1.87 -0.54
CA HIS A 160 -11.62 -3.10 -0.26
C HIS A 160 -11.66 -4.03 -1.48
N LEU A 161 -11.91 -3.48 -2.68
CA LEU A 161 -11.91 -4.24 -3.93
C LEU A 161 -10.57 -4.95 -4.15
N VAL A 162 -9.46 -4.24 -3.94
CA VAL A 162 -8.11 -4.80 -4.14
C VAL A 162 -7.78 -5.89 -3.11
N ARG A 163 -8.24 -5.72 -1.86
CA ARG A 163 -8.15 -6.77 -0.83
C ARG A 163 -8.94 -8.02 -1.22
N GLN A 164 -10.15 -7.88 -1.79
CA GLN A 164 -10.95 -9.01 -2.29
C GLN A 164 -10.26 -9.79 -3.43
N LEU A 165 -9.31 -9.18 -4.13
CA LEU A 165 -8.49 -9.82 -5.16
C LEU A 165 -7.18 -10.42 -4.60
N GLY A 166 -7.09 -10.59 -3.29
CA GLY A 166 -5.99 -11.27 -2.63
C GLY A 166 -4.72 -10.43 -2.46
N CYS A 167 -4.84 -9.11 -2.43
CA CYS A 167 -3.74 -8.23 -2.12
C CYS A 167 -3.81 -7.74 -0.66
N HIS A 168 -2.67 -7.63 0.00
CA HIS A 168 -2.51 -6.88 1.23
C HIS A 168 -2.35 -5.41 0.88
N VAL A 169 -3.25 -4.55 1.39
CA VAL A 169 -3.28 -3.13 1.02
C VAL A 169 -3.17 -2.26 2.25
N PHE A 170 -2.12 -1.45 2.28
CA PHE A 170 -1.91 -0.49 3.36
C PHE A 170 -1.71 0.92 2.80
N ARG A 171 -2.19 1.91 3.54
CA ARG A 171 -2.04 3.33 3.21
C ARG A 171 -1.21 3.99 4.29
N ARG A 172 -0.05 4.55 3.94
CA ARG A 172 0.83 5.18 4.91
C ARG A 172 1.38 6.50 4.39
N LYS A 173 1.48 7.48 5.26
CA LYS A 173 2.12 8.74 4.90
C LYS A 173 3.61 8.52 4.72
N LEU A 174 4.12 8.79 3.50
CA LEU A 174 5.52 8.73 3.17
C LEU A 174 6.14 10.14 3.24
N GLY A 175 7.43 10.23 3.60
CA GLY A 175 8.17 11.48 3.62
C GLY A 175 8.43 12.01 2.20
N ASN A 176 8.75 11.11 1.26
CA ASN A 176 8.87 11.47 -0.14
C ASN A 176 7.50 11.58 -0.81
N SER A 177 7.03 12.81 -0.96
CA SER A 177 5.74 13.09 -1.60
C SER A 177 5.68 12.78 -3.10
N SER A 178 6.80 12.44 -3.75
CA SER A 178 6.80 12.02 -5.15
C SER A 178 6.41 10.56 -5.35
N ILE A 179 6.52 9.71 -4.31
CA ILE A 179 6.10 8.31 -4.35
C ILE A 179 4.58 8.25 -4.19
N SER A 180 3.89 7.64 -5.14
CA SER A 180 2.44 7.42 -5.12
C SER A 180 2.06 6.04 -4.58
N GLY A 181 2.80 5.00 -4.99
CA GLY A 181 2.55 3.63 -4.61
C GLY A 181 3.79 2.76 -4.68
N ILE A 182 3.72 1.63 -3.99
CA ILE A 182 4.76 0.59 -4.01
C ILE A 182 4.05 -0.76 -4.10
N PHE A 183 4.47 -1.59 -5.05
CA PHE A 183 4.08 -2.99 -5.13
C PHE A 183 5.26 -3.88 -4.76
N ILE A 184 5.01 -4.87 -3.90
CA ILE A 184 5.98 -5.90 -3.52
C ILE A 184 5.31 -7.27 -3.59
N ARG A 185 5.92 -8.21 -4.32
CA ARG A 185 5.54 -9.61 -4.30
C ARG A 185 6.38 -10.34 -3.26
N HIS A 186 5.82 -10.48 -2.07
CA HIS A 186 6.48 -11.18 -0.98
C HIS A 186 6.35 -12.71 -1.18
N PRO A 187 7.41 -13.51 -1.06
CA PRO A 187 7.36 -14.95 -1.31
C PRO A 187 6.31 -15.69 -0.49
N ASP A 188 6.19 -15.38 0.80
CA ASP A 188 5.30 -16.09 1.74
C ASP A 188 3.92 -15.45 1.85
N VAL A 189 3.87 -14.11 1.81
CA VAL A 189 2.63 -13.33 2.04
C VAL A 189 1.87 -13.06 0.74
N GLY A 190 2.56 -13.00 -0.39
CA GLY A 190 1.95 -12.76 -1.69
C GLY A 190 2.00 -11.29 -2.12
N LYS A 191 0.88 -10.75 -2.59
CA LYS A 191 0.80 -9.43 -3.22
C LYS A 191 0.59 -8.34 -2.16
N CYS A 192 1.59 -7.47 -1.99
CA CYS A 192 1.59 -6.39 -1.02
C CYS A 192 1.60 -5.03 -1.73
N ILE A 193 0.67 -4.15 -1.40
CA ILE A 193 0.53 -2.82 -2.00
C ILE A 193 0.53 -1.76 -0.90
N LEU A 194 1.46 -0.81 -1.00
CA LEU A 194 1.52 0.39 -0.17
C LEU A 194 1.11 1.60 -1.01
N VAL A 195 0.20 2.43 -0.50
CA VAL A 195 -0.23 3.68 -1.14
C VAL A 195 0.12 4.86 -0.24
N ASN A 196 0.63 5.93 -0.83
CA ASN A 196 0.96 7.13 -0.08
C ASN A 196 -0.30 7.86 0.37
N TYR A 197 -0.53 7.89 1.69
CA TYR A 197 -1.68 8.53 2.31
C TYR A 197 -1.69 10.06 2.14
N ASP A 198 -0.54 10.70 1.91
CA ASP A 198 -0.43 12.16 1.75
C ASP A 198 -1.01 12.68 0.42
N GLU A 199 -1.41 11.78 -0.47
CA GLU A 199 -2.13 12.13 -1.69
C GLU A 199 -3.64 12.33 -1.43
N ASP A 200 -4.32 13.11 -2.29
CA ASP A 200 -5.77 13.17 -2.23
C ASP A 200 -6.40 11.79 -2.47
N ILE A 201 -7.56 11.54 -1.86
CA ILE A 201 -8.19 10.22 -1.86
C ILE A 201 -8.50 9.67 -3.26
N TYR A 202 -8.81 10.52 -4.24
CA TYR A 202 -9.05 10.07 -5.61
C TYR A 202 -7.73 9.65 -6.29
N ARG A 203 -6.62 10.30 -5.91
CA ARG A 203 -5.29 9.89 -6.35
C ARG A 203 -4.92 8.55 -5.72
N GLN A 204 -5.13 8.39 -4.40
CA GLN A 204 -4.90 7.12 -3.71
C GLN A 204 -5.71 5.97 -4.33
N LYS A 205 -6.99 6.20 -4.69
CA LYS A 205 -7.83 5.23 -5.42
C LYS A 205 -7.22 4.84 -6.76
N PHE A 206 -6.72 5.81 -7.52
CA PHE A 206 -6.05 5.54 -8.78
C PHE A 206 -4.75 4.74 -8.56
N SER A 207 -3.92 5.15 -7.60
CA SER A 207 -2.63 4.51 -7.30
C SER A 207 -2.82 3.05 -6.88
N VAL A 208 -3.77 2.72 -5.99
CA VAL A 208 -4.00 1.32 -5.59
C VAL A 208 -4.47 0.45 -6.75
N LEU A 209 -5.26 0.99 -7.70
CA LEU A 209 -5.70 0.26 -8.89
C LEU A 209 -4.59 0.13 -9.94
N HIS A 210 -3.67 1.08 -9.99
CA HIS A 210 -2.47 1.01 -10.80
C HIS A 210 -1.56 -0.13 -10.31
N GLU A 211 -1.27 -0.20 -9.00
CA GLU A 211 -0.49 -1.29 -8.41
C GLU A 211 -1.21 -2.64 -8.54
N LEU A 212 -2.55 -2.65 -8.51
CA LEU A 212 -3.33 -3.86 -8.79
C LEU A 212 -3.04 -4.40 -10.19
N CYS A 213 -2.89 -3.54 -11.19
CA CYS A 213 -2.52 -3.98 -12.54
C CYS A 213 -1.20 -4.74 -12.54
N HIS A 214 -0.17 -4.22 -11.88
CA HIS A 214 1.11 -4.93 -11.72
C HIS A 214 0.94 -6.26 -10.98
N ALA A 215 0.16 -6.25 -9.91
CA ALA A 215 -0.12 -7.47 -9.13
C ALA A 215 -0.81 -8.58 -9.93
N LEU A 216 -1.65 -8.22 -10.91
CA LEU A 216 -2.45 -9.17 -11.70
C LEU A 216 -1.79 -9.56 -13.02
N LEU A 217 -1.11 -8.61 -13.69
CA LEU A 217 -0.64 -8.79 -15.07
C LEU A 217 0.88 -8.95 -15.21
N ASP A 218 1.66 -8.57 -14.18
CA ASP A 218 3.13 -8.64 -14.20
C ASP A 218 3.63 -9.73 -13.23
N GLY A 219 3.44 -10.99 -13.61
CA GLY A 219 3.81 -12.13 -12.76
C GLY A 219 5.31 -12.25 -12.46
N ASP A 220 6.17 -11.69 -13.33
CA ASP A 220 7.63 -11.64 -13.21
C ASP A 220 8.11 -10.43 -12.37
N PHE A 221 7.22 -9.52 -12.02
CA PHE A 221 7.54 -8.31 -11.27
C PHE A 221 7.58 -8.59 -9.77
N GLN A 222 8.73 -8.35 -9.13
CA GLN A 222 8.91 -8.62 -7.71
C GLN A 222 8.70 -7.36 -6.86
N VAL A 223 9.17 -6.22 -7.33
CA VAL A 223 9.00 -4.92 -6.69
C VAL A 223 8.77 -3.83 -7.75
N ASN A 224 7.95 -2.86 -7.43
CA ASN A 224 7.73 -1.65 -8.22
C ASN A 224 7.53 -0.43 -7.33
N VAL A 225 7.99 0.74 -7.79
CA VAL A 225 7.71 2.04 -7.18
C VAL A 225 7.12 2.95 -8.24
N THR A 226 5.92 3.45 -7.99
CA THR A 226 5.25 4.39 -8.88
C THR A 226 5.43 5.81 -8.38
N PHE A 227 5.95 6.69 -9.23
CA PHE A 227 6.13 8.11 -8.93
C PHE A 227 5.04 8.96 -9.56
N LYS A 228 4.75 10.12 -8.96
CA LYS A 228 3.73 11.06 -9.47
C LYS A 228 3.97 11.47 -10.91
N ASN A 229 5.22 11.66 -11.29
CA ASN A 229 5.59 12.11 -12.63
C ASN A 229 5.50 11.02 -13.70
N ASP A 230 5.53 9.74 -13.32
CA ASP A 230 5.39 8.61 -14.27
C ASP A 230 4.00 8.56 -14.90
N LEU A 231 3.03 9.20 -14.25
CA LEU A 231 1.68 9.35 -14.78
C LEU A 231 1.58 10.44 -15.87
N GLU A 232 2.54 11.35 -15.93
CA GLU A 232 2.53 12.53 -16.81
C GLU A 232 3.60 12.50 -17.91
N SER A 233 4.72 11.80 -17.74
CA SER A 233 5.88 11.86 -18.65
C SER A 233 6.32 10.49 -19.17
N GLY A 234 6.23 10.32 -20.50
CA GLY A 234 6.77 9.15 -21.20
C GLY A 234 8.29 9.17 -21.46
N ASP A 235 9.10 9.90 -20.69
CA ASP A 235 10.40 10.34 -21.20
C ASP A 235 11.68 9.73 -20.58
N ARG A 236 11.64 8.80 -19.63
CA ARG A 236 12.89 8.35 -18.96
C ARG A 236 12.95 6.90 -18.46
N VAL A 237 12.17 5.98 -18.97
CA VAL A 237 12.20 4.57 -18.55
C VAL A 237 12.60 3.71 -19.74
N ASP A 238 13.28 2.58 -19.52
CA ASP A 238 13.43 1.54 -20.52
C ASP A 238 12.08 1.32 -21.23
N ALA A 239 12.07 1.23 -22.55
CA ALA A 239 10.84 1.21 -23.33
C ALA A 239 9.83 0.15 -22.86
N ARG A 240 10.32 -0.96 -22.28
CA ARG A 240 9.49 -2.03 -21.74
C ARG A 240 8.79 -1.61 -20.43
N ASP A 241 9.51 -0.93 -19.54
CA ASP A 241 8.95 -0.46 -18.27
C ASP A 241 7.97 0.68 -18.49
N ALA A 242 8.26 1.60 -19.42
CA ALA A 242 7.32 2.64 -19.82
C ALA A 242 5.99 2.05 -20.34
N TRP A 243 6.02 0.97 -21.09
CA TRP A 243 4.82 0.34 -21.61
C TRP A 243 4.00 -0.37 -20.52
N ARG A 244 4.66 -0.96 -19.52
CA ARG A 244 4.00 -1.52 -18.33
C ARG A 244 3.25 -0.43 -17.58
N GLU A 245 3.90 0.71 -17.34
CA GLU A 245 3.30 1.87 -16.68
C GLU A 245 2.10 2.43 -17.46
N TRP A 246 2.22 2.57 -18.79
CA TRP A 246 1.10 3.01 -19.63
C TRP A 246 -0.07 2.02 -19.61
N ARG A 247 0.21 0.73 -19.56
CA ARG A 247 -0.83 -0.30 -19.41
C ARG A 247 -1.50 -0.20 -18.04
N ALA A 248 -0.72 -0.04 -16.97
CA ALA A 248 -1.24 0.09 -15.60
C ALA A 248 -2.09 1.35 -15.45
N ASN A 249 -1.66 2.47 -16.01
CA ASN A 249 -2.45 3.71 -16.07
C ASN A 249 -3.76 3.52 -16.84
N ALA A 250 -3.71 2.83 -17.98
CA ALA A 250 -4.90 2.54 -18.79
C ALA A 250 -5.87 1.62 -18.05
N PHE A 251 -5.36 0.60 -17.36
CA PHE A 251 -6.14 -0.30 -16.53
C PHE A 251 -6.84 0.45 -15.38
N ALA A 252 -6.09 1.21 -14.58
CA ALA A 252 -6.63 1.97 -13.45
C ALA A 252 -7.70 2.97 -13.90
N GLY A 253 -7.41 3.75 -14.94
CA GLY A 253 -8.36 4.72 -15.48
C GLY A 253 -9.64 4.08 -15.99
N ARG A 254 -9.56 2.95 -16.72
CA ARG A 254 -10.72 2.23 -17.25
C ARG A 254 -11.50 1.49 -16.15
N LEU A 255 -10.81 1.00 -15.13
CA LEU A 255 -11.47 0.38 -13.98
C LEU A 255 -12.27 1.40 -13.17
N LEU A 256 -11.76 2.63 -13.02
CA LEU A 256 -12.49 3.73 -12.38
C LEU A 256 -13.65 4.22 -13.25
N ILE A 257 -13.39 4.54 -14.54
CA ILE A 257 -14.38 5.15 -15.45
C ILE A 257 -14.58 4.21 -16.64
N PRO A 258 -15.68 3.42 -16.69
CA PRO A 258 -15.94 2.51 -17.80
C PRO A 258 -16.20 3.26 -19.12
N LEU A 259 -15.88 2.62 -20.26
CA LEU A 259 -16.03 3.24 -21.57
C LEU A 259 -17.47 3.70 -21.83
N GLN A 260 -18.45 2.89 -21.45
CA GLN A 260 -19.86 3.17 -21.64
C GLN A 260 -20.30 4.47 -20.94
N ALA A 261 -19.74 4.77 -19.77
CA ALA A 261 -20.03 6.02 -19.07
C ALA A 261 -19.53 7.25 -19.83
N ILE A 262 -18.38 7.14 -20.47
CA ILE A 262 -17.82 8.21 -21.30
C ILE A 262 -18.61 8.37 -22.61
N GLN A 263 -19.02 7.27 -23.23
CA GLN A 263 -19.80 7.25 -24.47
C GLN A 263 -21.22 7.82 -24.28
N ALA A 264 -21.81 7.64 -23.09
CA ALA A 264 -23.14 8.15 -22.76
C ALA A 264 -23.19 9.69 -22.61
N VAL A 265 -22.04 10.36 -22.48
CA VAL A 265 -21.97 11.81 -22.27
C VAL A 265 -21.75 12.53 -23.60
N GLN A 266 -22.54 13.59 -23.86
CA GLN A 266 -22.29 14.54 -24.95
C GLN A 266 -21.40 15.67 -24.38
N PRO A 267 -20.14 15.81 -24.86
CA PRO A 267 -19.20 16.73 -24.24
C PRO A 267 -19.43 18.21 -24.56
N GLY A 268 -20.41 18.54 -25.40
CA GLY A 268 -20.65 19.91 -25.84
C GLY A 268 -19.69 20.38 -26.95
N SER A 269 -19.83 21.64 -27.38
CA SER A 269 -19.08 22.23 -28.49
C SER A 269 -17.87 23.03 -28.02
N SER A 270 -18.03 23.80 -26.93
CA SER A 270 -16.98 24.66 -26.38
C SER A 270 -16.03 23.89 -25.45
N LEU A 271 -14.84 24.43 -25.23
CA LEU A 271 -13.88 23.86 -24.26
C LEU A 271 -14.43 23.87 -22.82
N ASP A 272 -15.24 24.86 -22.48
CA ASP A 272 -15.81 24.96 -21.13
C ASP A 272 -16.89 23.91 -20.90
N GLU A 273 -17.78 23.69 -21.89
CA GLU A 273 -18.78 22.61 -21.85
C GLU A 273 -18.11 21.24 -21.76
N LYS A 274 -17.02 21.04 -22.52
CA LYS A 274 -16.22 19.80 -22.46
C LYS A 274 -15.58 19.60 -21.09
N ALA A 275 -15.02 20.66 -20.50
CA ALA A 275 -14.47 20.60 -19.15
C ALA A 275 -15.54 20.26 -18.12
N ASP A 276 -16.75 20.85 -18.22
CA ASP A 276 -17.86 20.55 -17.32
C ASP A 276 -18.38 19.12 -17.48
N ALA A 277 -18.47 18.62 -18.70
CA ALA A 277 -18.83 17.24 -18.98
C ALA A 277 -17.83 16.23 -18.37
N ILE A 278 -16.52 16.50 -18.54
CA ILE A 278 -15.46 15.70 -17.91
C ILE A 278 -15.57 15.74 -16.41
N LEU A 279 -15.72 16.95 -15.82
CA LEU A 279 -15.84 17.11 -14.37
C LEU A 279 -17.05 16.35 -13.80
N LYS A 280 -18.20 16.42 -14.49
CA LYS A 280 -19.42 15.69 -14.11
C LYS A 280 -19.18 14.17 -14.06
N VAL A 281 -18.49 13.60 -15.03
CA VAL A 281 -18.12 12.19 -15.03
C VAL A 281 -17.14 11.90 -13.88
N CYS A 282 -16.10 12.74 -13.72
CA CYS A 282 -15.13 12.56 -12.65
C CYS A 282 -15.77 12.57 -11.26
N THR A 283 -16.71 13.47 -11.01
CA THR A 283 -17.48 13.54 -9.75
C THR A 283 -18.30 12.27 -9.54
N ALA A 284 -19.05 11.82 -10.55
CA ALA A 284 -19.88 10.61 -10.45
C ALA A 284 -19.05 9.34 -10.18
N TYR A 285 -17.85 9.26 -10.72
CA TYR A 285 -16.95 8.11 -10.56
C TYR A 285 -15.88 8.30 -9.47
N LYS A 286 -15.95 9.39 -8.71
CA LYS A 286 -15.00 9.70 -7.64
C LYS A 286 -13.53 9.59 -8.13
N ALA A 287 -13.25 10.21 -9.29
CA ALA A 287 -11.94 10.22 -9.96
C ALA A 287 -11.42 11.66 -10.16
N ASN A 288 -10.11 11.83 -10.26
CA ASN A 288 -9.51 13.13 -10.56
C ASN A 288 -9.76 13.56 -12.00
N PHE A 289 -9.81 14.88 -12.23
CA PHE A 289 -10.06 15.47 -13.54
C PHE A 289 -9.12 14.95 -14.63
N ASP A 290 -7.84 14.73 -14.32
CA ASP A 290 -6.85 14.23 -15.26
C ASP A 290 -7.17 12.81 -15.75
N VAL A 291 -7.69 11.96 -14.86
CA VAL A 291 -8.14 10.60 -15.21
C VAL A 291 -9.29 10.67 -16.22
N GLY A 292 -10.30 11.52 -15.97
CA GLY A 292 -11.41 11.76 -16.89
C GLY A 292 -10.94 12.35 -18.21
N LEU A 293 -10.05 13.34 -18.16
CA LEU A 293 -9.52 14.00 -19.34
C LEU A 293 -8.79 13.01 -20.29
N ILE A 294 -7.95 12.14 -19.71
CA ILE A 294 -7.28 11.07 -20.46
C ILE A 294 -8.31 10.08 -21.01
N ALA A 295 -9.30 9.69 -20.22
CA ALA A 295 -10.35 8.76 -20.63
C ALA A 295 -11.19 9.31 -21.80
N PHE A 296 -11.56 10.60 -21.80
CA PHE A 296 -12.28 11.25 -22.91
C PHE A 296 -11.44 11.33 -24.18
N ARG A 297 -10.13 11.64 -24.06
CA ARG A 297 -9.21 11.63 -25.20
C ARG A 297 -9.09 10.23 -25.81
N ASP A 298 -8.84 9.22 -24.99
CA ASP A 298 -8.61 7.85 -25.43
C ASP A 298 -9.89 7.21 -26.00
N ALA A 299 -11.08 7.65 -25.53
CA ALA A 299 -12.37 7.34 -26.12
C ALA A 299 -12.72 8.19 -27.37
N LYS A 300 -11.81 9.05 -27.86
CA LYS A 300 -12.00 9.97 -29.02
C LYS A 300 -13.19 10.92 -28.85
N ARG A 301 -13.55 11.28 -27.60
CA ARG A 301 -14.62 12.28 -27.32
C ARG A 301 -14.09 13.70 -27.34
N ILE A 302 -12.78 13.88 -27.23
CA ILE A 302 -12.03 15.13 -27.41
C ILE A 302 -10.82 14.85 -28.31
N SER A 303 -10.43 15.84 -29.11
CA SER A 303 -9.23 15.78 -29.95
C SER A 303 -7.95 16.06 -29.15
N GLN A 304 -6.81 15.75 -29.73
CA GLN A 304 -5.51 16.02 -29.11
C GLN A 304 -5.23 17.53 -28.86
N PRO A 305 -5.59 18.47 -29.75
CA PRO A 305 -5.50 19.90 -29.46
C PRO A 305 -6.38 20.33 -28.28
N GLU A 306 -7.64 19.84 -28.24
CA GLU A 306 -8.55 20.13 -27.12
C GLU A 306 -8.02 19.57 -25.79
N TYR A 307 -7.47 18.34 -25.77
CA TYR A 307 -6.81 17.76 -24.62
C TYR A 307 -5.70 18.69 -24.08
N ARG A 308 -4.80 19.18 -24.96
CA ARG A 308 -3.73 20.12 -24.55
C ARG A 308 -4.27 21.42 -23.98
N SER A 309 -5.39 21.92 -24.51
CA SER A 309 -6.04 23.13 -24.01
C SER A 309 -6.72 22.90 -22.66
N LEU A 310 -7.38 21.74 -22.48
CA LEU A 310 -8.10 21.37 -21.28
C LEU A 310 -7.17 21.05 -20.09
N ILE A 311 -5.96 20.54 -20.33
CA ILE A 311 -4.94 20.42 -19.27
C ILE A 311 -4.70 21.75 -18.55
N LYS A 312 -4.65 22.88 -19.30
CA LYS A 312 -4.45 24.21 -18.75
C LYS A 312 -5.69 24.76 -18.03
N LYS A 313 -6.87 24.18 -18.31
CA LYS A 313 -8.17 24.56 -17.73
C LYS A 313 -8.66 23.55 -16.70
N ARG A 314 -7.76 22.91 -15.96
CA ARG A 314 -8.14 21.95 -14.90
C ARG A 314 -9.25 22.53 -14.02
N LYS A 315 -10.36 21.82 -13.92
CA LYS A 315 -11.45 22.13 -13.00
C LYS A 315 -11.37 21.23 -11.78
N ILE A 316 -11.53 21.82 -10.62
CA ILE A 316 -11.60 21.11 -9.34
C ILE A 316 -13.07 21.05 -8.92
N GLY A 317 -13.57 19.86 -8.65
CA GLY A 317 -14.92 19.69 -8.11
C GLY A 317 -15.07 20.41 -6.78
N ARG A 318 -16.25 20.97 -6.54
CA ARG A 318 -16.58 21.67 -5.28
C ARG A 318 -16.95 20.71 -4.16
N GLU A 319 -17.25 19.45 -4.49
CA GLU A 319 -17.63 18.44 -3.51
C GLU A 319 -16.44 18.00 -2.67
N ALA A 320 -16.67 17.83 -1.38
CA ALA A 320 -15.67 17.28 -0.48
C ALA A 320 -15.34 15.83 -0.88
N LYS A 321 -14.05 15.57 -1.08
CA LYS A 321 -13.58 14.21 -1.35
C LYS A 321 -13.62 13.42 -0.05
N VAL A 322 -14.44 12.40 0.00
CA VAL A 322 -14.64 11.55 1.20
C VAL A 322 -13.82 10.28 1.08
N ASP A 323 -13.12 9.93 2.14
CA ASP A 323 -12.38 8.67 2.25
C ASP A 323 -13.36 7.52 2.55
N PRO A 324 -13.46 6.50 1.67
CA PRO A 324 -14.43 5.41 1.81
C PRO A 324 -14.19 4.52 3.03
N GLU A 325 -13.03 4.58 3.67
CA GLU A 325 -12.75 3.80 4.89
C GLU A 325 -13.19 4.50 6.18
N ILE A 326 -13.61 5.77 6.09
CA ILE A 326 -14.12 6.56 7.23
C ILE A 326 -15.46 7.25 6.90
N GLU A 327 -16.04 6.97 5.74
CA GLU A 327 -17.32 7.54 5.30
C GLU A 327 -18.44 7.15 6.28
N GLY A 328 -19.34 8.10 6.59
CA GLY A 328 -20.48 7.87 7.49
C GLY A 328 -20.20 8.08 8.98
N GLU A 329 -18.96 8.26 9.37
CA GLU A 329 -18.59 8.48 10.77
C GLU A 329 -18.75 9.96 11.21
N PRO A 330 -19.01 10.24 12.50
CA PRO A 330 -19.01 11.58 13.04
C PRO A 330 -17.63 12.28 12.88
N ALA A 331 -17.60 13.59 12.70
CA ALA A 331 -16.36 14.35 12.39
C ALA A 331 -15.21 14.10 13.39
N LEU A 332 -15.50 14.00 14.69
CA LEU A 332 -14.49 13.70 15.70
C LEU A 332 -13.89 12.29 15.52
N VAL A 333 -14.71 11.30 15.18
CA VAL A 333 -14.27 9.93 14.91
C VAL A 333 -13.45 9.89 13.62
N GLN A 334 -13.89 10.61 12.58
CA GLN A 334 -13.13 10.71 11.33
C GLN A 334 -11.72 11.24 11.54
N ASN A 335 -11.53 12.27 12.37
CA ASN A 335 -10.21 12.83 12.65
C ASN A 335 -9.29 11.82 13.38
N ARG A 336 -9.82 11.09 14.36
CA ARG A 336 -9.08 10.03 15.07
C ARG A 336 -8.71 8.88 14.12
N ARG A 337 -9.65 8.44 13.28
CA ARG A 337 -9.42 7.38 12.29
C ARG A 337 -8.40 7.79 11.24
N ARG A 338 -8.38 9.06 10.78
CA ARG A 338 -7.32 9.56 9.88
C ARG A 338 -5.94 9.37 10.46
N TYR A 339 -5.74 9.78 11.71
CA TYR A 339 -4.45 9.60 12.39
C TYR A 339 -4.00 8.14 12.44
N ILE A 340 -4.92 7.22 12.66
CA ILE A 340 -4.64 5.78 12.69
C ILE A 340 -4.39 5.23 11.28
N LEU A 341 -5.19 5.68 10.28
CA LEU A 341 -5.00 5.31 8.86
C LEU A 341 -3.65 5.77 8.29
N GLU A 342 -3.16 6.96 8.69
CA GLU A 342 -1.84 7.47 8.28
C GLU A 342 -0.69 6.55 8.72
N ARG A 343 -0.92 5.74 9.73
CA ARG A 343 0.01 4.70 10.23
C ARG A 343 -0.14 3.35 9.52
N GLY A 344 -1.06 3.23 8.57
CA GLY A 344 -1.33 1.99 7.84
C GLY A 344 -2.48 1.15 8.41
N LEU A 345 -3.06 1.53 9.55
CA LEU A 345 -4.04 0.74 10.27
C LEU A 345 -5.46 0.99 9.74
N SER A 346 -5.83 0.27 8.69
CA SER A 346 -7.18 0.34 8.11
C SER A 346 -8.23 -0.33 9.01
N PRO A 347 -9.52 0.04 8.90
CA PRO A 347 -10.59 -0.61 9.66
C PRO A 347 -10.61 -2.14 9.49
N ALA A 348 -10.41 -2.63 8.27
CA ALA A 348 -10.40 -4.06 7.99
C ALA A 348 -9.24 -4.78 8.70
N TYR A 349 -8.04 -4.20 8.65
CA TYR A 349 -6.87 -4.76 9.32
C TYR A 349 -7.02 -4.76 10.83
N VAL A 350 -7.46 -3.63 11.42
CA VAL A 350 -7.70 -3.51 12.87
C VAL A 350 -8.73 -4.55 13.33
N SER A 351 -9.83 -4.70 12.60
CA SER A 351 -10.85 -5.71 12.93
C SER A 351 -10.29 -7.14 12.90
N THR A 352 -9.44 -7.48 11.91
CA THR A 352 -8.76 -8.78 11.86
C THR A 352 -7.86 -9.01 13.08
N CYS A 353 -7.10 -8.00 13.50
CA CYS A 353 -6.23 -8.08 14.67
C CYS A 353 -7.04 -8.30 15.96
N PHE A 354 -8.11 -7.52 16.16
CA PHE A 354 -8.96 -7.67 17.33
C PHE A 354 -9.73 -8.98 17.34
N GLU A 355 -10.14 -9.49 16.17
CA GLU A 355 -10.82 -10.79 16.06
C GLU A 355 -9.87 -11.92 16.48
N ALA A 356 -8.62 -11.92 16.01
CA ALA A 356 -7.61 -12.89 16.45
C ALA A 356 -7.36 -12.83 17.97
N TYR A 357 -7.36 -11.62 18.55
CA TYR A 357 -7.24 -11.42 19.98
C TYR A 357 -8.47 -11.94 20.75
N ARG A 358 -9.69 -11.63 20.32
CA ARG A 358 -10.94 -12.07 20.97
C ARG A 358 -11.07 -13.59 20.97
N GLN A 359 -10.60 -14.27 19.93
CA GLN A 359 -10.58 -15.73 19.86
C GLN A 359 -9.44 -16.36 20.67
N GLY A 360 -8.61 -15.54 21.36
CA GLY A 360 -7.49 -16.04 22.15
C GLY A 360 -6.33 -16.61 21.33
N LEU A 361 -6.28 -16.33 20.04
CA LEU A 361 -5.24 -16.81 19.12
C LEU A 361 -3.93 -16.05 19.31
N ILE A 362 -4.00 -14.80 19.78
CA ILE A 362 -2.85 -13.94 20.05
C ILE A 362 -2.95 -13.28 21.42
N SER A 363 -1.79 -12.97 22.02
CA SER A 363 -1.71 -12.22 23.27
C SER A 363 -1.94 -10.72 23.05
N ILE A 364 -2.20 -9.97 24.12
CA ILE A 364 -2.31 -8.51 24.09
C ILE A 364 -1.00 -7.83 23.62
N GLY A 365 0.15 -8.39 23.97
CA GLY A 365 1.45 -7.92 23.48
C GLY A 365 1.58 -8.11 21.97
N LYS A 366 1.13 -9.26 21.42
CA LYS A 366 1.13 -9.50 19.98
C LYS A 366 0.12 -8.62 19.25
N LEU A 367 -1.02 -8.30 19.86
CA LEU A 367 -1.97 -7.32 19.34
C LEU A 367 -1.34 -5.93 19.26
N ALA A 368 -0.62 -5.50 20.30
CA ALA A 368 0.06 -4.20 20.30
C ALA A 368 1.16 -4.12 19.23
N ASP A 369 1.98 -5.17 19.10
CA ASP A 369 2.99 -5.30 18.05
C ASP A 369 2.36 -5.19 16.63
N ALA A 370 1.31 -5.95 16.36
CA ALA A 370 0.60 -5.92 15.09
C ALA A 370 0.00 -4.55 14.77
N LEU A 371 -0.45 -3.81 15.78
CA LEU A 371 -1.00 -2.46 15.62
C LEU A 371 0.08 -1.34 15.68
N LEU A 372 1.37 -1.71 15.65
CA LEU A 372 2.49 -0.76 15.76
C LEU A 372 2.30 0.23 16.92
N SER A 373 1.82 -0.27 18.06
CA SER A 373 1.43 0.53 19.23
C SER A 373 1.93 -0.11 20.53
N ARG A 374 1.90 0.67 21.58
CA ARG A 374 2.13 0.16 22.95
C ARG A 374 0.81 -0.40 23.50
N VAL A 375 0.90 -1.27 24.51
CA VAL A 375 -0.29 -1.86 25.14
C VAL A 375 -1.20 -0.79 25.75
N ASP A 376 -0.63 0.29 26.31
CA ASP A 376 -1.40 1.42 26.84
C ASP A 376 -2.12 2.27 25.79
N GLU A 377 -1.69 2.20 24.51
CA GLU A 377 -2.34 2.89 23.39
C GLU A 377 -3.50 2.08 22.77
N LEU A 378 -3.61 0.79 23.08
CA LEU A 378 -4.63 -0.10 22.51
C LEU A 378 -6.05 0.36 22.83
N GLU A 379 -6.27 0.98 23.99
CA GLU A 379 -7.58 1.52 24.39
C GLU A 379 -8.07 2.61 23.42
N LEU A 380 -7.16 3.49 22.98
CA LEU A 380 -7.48 4.52 22.00
C LEU A 380 -7.88 3.90 20.66
N ILE A 381 -7.15 2.90 20.18
CA ILE A 381 -7.45 2.22 18.92
C ILE A 381 -8.78 1.47 19.03
N SER A 382 -8.97 0.69 20.08
CA SER A 382 -10.20 -0.07 20.33
C SER A 382 -11.43 0.83 20.36
N THR A 383 -11.38 1.92 21.12
CA THR A 383 -12.47 2.89 21.23
C THR A 383 -12.76 3.56 19.89
N THR A 384 -11.72 3.89 19.11
CA THR A 384 -11.87 4.58 17.82
C THR A 384 -12.54 3.69 16.77
N TYR A 385 -12.29 2.37 16.82
CA TYR A 385 -12.89 1.41 15.89
C TYR A 385 -14.10 0.65 16.44
N GLY A 386 -14.50 0.91 17.70
CA GLY A 386 -15.61 0.21 18.37
C GLY A 386 -15.28 -1.25 18.71
N GLU A 387 -14.00 -1.58 18.80
CA GLU A 387 -13.53 -2.91 19.15
C GLU A 387 -13.48 -3.10 20.69
N ARG A 388 -13.52 -4.34 21.18
CA ARG A 388 -13.44 -4.65 22.62
C ARG A 388 -12.09 -5.24 22.96
N LEU A 389 -11.41 -4.65 23.97
CA LEU A 389 -10.12 -5.14 24.49
C LEU A 389 -10.28 -6.28 25.50
N TRP A 390 -11.43 -6.37 26.18
CA TRP A 390 -11.63 -7.34 27.24
C TRP A 390 -12.69 -8.36 26.83
N VAL A 391 -12.30 -9.63 26.88
CA VAL A 391 -13.28 -10.72 26.84
C VAL A 391 -13.82 -10.83 28.27
N THR A 392 -15.05 -10.37 28.50
CA THR A 392 -15.79 -10.78 29.68
C THR A 392 -16.03 -12.28 29.53
N HIS A 393 -15.28 -13.11 30.26
CA HIS A 393 -15.69 -14.47 30.52
C HIS A 393 -16.94 -14.36 31.40
N ASP A 394 -18.11 -14.33 30.78
CA ASP A 394 -19.34 -14.63 31.51
C ASP A 394 -19.22 -16.08 31.98
N SER A 395 -19.01 -16.21 33.27
CA SER A 395 -18.95 -17.45 34.06
C SER A 395 -20.32 -18.12 34.13
#